data_416a855cb828e909b334fc60277e633a
#
_entry.id   416a855cb828e909b334fc60277e633a
#
_cell.length_a   1.000
_cell.length_b   1.000
_cell.length_c   1.000
_cell.angle_alpha   90.00
_cell.angle_beta   90.00
_cell.angle_gamma   90.00
#
_symmetry.space_group_name_H-M   'P 1'
#
loop_
_entity.id
_entity.type
_entity.pdbx_description
1 polymer ?
#
loop_
_entity_poly.entity_id
_entity_poly.type
_entity_poly.pdbx_seq_one_letter_code
_entity_poly.pdbx_strand_id
1 'polypeptide(L)'
;LQPTVYQPEMAAMLPEIVSRAQAGDYAPLAATLSLLDDSVDNSVSAALHYSVTCTEDVPRITPAARERALAGVPGAQLVAQLIDVCRTWPHGAMPADFASPLHSDVPMLLLSGGLDPVTPPAYAAEVVATLANARSIVAPGYGHIVSSHGCAPRLIARFIDAAGFDTLPPSCIEHLTQSTRPLTWPDRLGAEP
;
A
#
# COMPACT_ATOMS: atom_id res chain seq x y z
N LEU A 1 4.51 -4.42 12.00
CA LEU A 1 5.61 -4.06 11.07
C LEU A 1 5.20 -3.99 9.58
N GLN A 2 4.04 -4.56 9.18
CA GLN A 2 3.62 -4.53 7.77
C GLN A 2 3.61 -3.11 7.16
N PRO A 3 3.09 -2.06 7.81
CA PRO A 3 3.10 -0.72 7.25
C PRO A 3 4.51 -0.12 7.05
N THR A 4 5.53 -0.61 7.73
CA THR A 4 6.92 -0.13 7.56
C THR A 4 7.47 -0.41 6.16
N VAL A 5 6.96 -1.41 5.46
CA VAL A 5 7.40 -1.76 4.10
C VAL A 5 6.59 -1.07 3.00
N TYR A 6 5.59 -0.25 3.37
CA TYR A 6 4.83 0.54 2.39
C TYR A 6 5.67 1.67 1.81
N GLN A 7 6.51 2.27 2.66
CA GLN A 7 7.39 3.35 2.25
C GLN A 7 8.84 2.89 2.32
N PRO A 8 9.59 3.12 1.29
CA PRO A 8 10.95 2.64 1.17
C PRO A 8 11.87 3.22 2.23
N GLU A 9 11.65 4.49 2.67
CA GLU A 9 12.42 5.14 3.74
C GLU A 9 12.24 4.37 5.05
N MET A 10 11.02 3.97 5.35
CA MET A 10 10.72 3.17 6.55
C MET A 10 11.30 1.75 6.43
N ALA A 11 11.21 1.15 5.24
CA ALA A 11 11.80 -0.16 4.97
C ALA A 11 13.33 -0.16 5.16
N ALA A 12 14.01 0.93 4.79
CA ALA A 12 15.45 1.09 4.97
C ALA A 12 15.90 1.12 6.44
N MET A 13 14.98 1.42 7.38
CA MET A 13 15.27 1.40 8.82
C MET A 13 15.12 0.01 9.45
N LEU A 14 14.44 -0.93 8.80
CA LEU A 14 14.14 -2.24 9.38
C LEU A 14 15.37 -3.04 9.81
N PRO A 15 16.49 -3.09 9.04
CA PRO A 15 17.67 -3.81 9.46
C PRO A 15 18.22 -3.33 10.80
N GLU A 16 18.26 -2.01 11.00
CA GLU A 16 18.74 -1.40 12.26
C GLU A 16 17.76 -1.66 13.41
N ILE A 17 16.45 -1.49 13.18
CA ILE A 17 15.39 -1.77 14.18
C ILE A 17 15.50 -3.21 14.67
N VAL A 18 15.67 -4.17 13.76
CA VAL A 18 15.80 -5.60 14.08
C VAL A 18 17.10 -5.86 14.86
N SER A 19 18.23 -5.29 14.42
CA SER A 19 19.52 -5.43 15.09
C SER A 19 19.48 -4.91 16.52
N ARG A 20 18.89 -3.72 16.74
CA ARG A 20 18.71 -3.14 18.07
C ARG A 20 17.82 -3.98 18.97
N ALA A 21 16.70 -4.45 18.44
CA ALA A 21 15.78 -5.31 19.18
C ALA A 21 16.45 -6.63 19.60
N GLN A 22 17.30 -7.22 18.77
CA GLN A 22 18.09 -8.41 19.12
C GLN A 22 19.09 -8.12 20.24
N ALA A 23 19.62 -6.90 20.33
CA ALA A 23 20.48 -6.44 21.41
C ALA A 23 19.71 -6.02 22.69
N GLY A 24 18.37 -6.13 22.70
CA GLY A 24 17.51 -5.75 23.83
C GLY A 24 17.09 -4.28 23.84
N ASP A 25 17.48 -3.49 22.84
CA ASP A 25 17.03 -2.12 22.68
C ASP A 25 15.78 -2.05 21.80
N TYR A 26 14.62 -1.94 22.42
CA TYR A 26 13.32 -1.88 21.76
C TYR A 26 12.83 -0.44 21.49
N ALA A 27 13.61 0.60 21.85
CA ALA A 27 13.19 1.98 21.69
C ALA A 27 12.94 2.36 20.22
N PRO A 28 13.79 1.99 19.24
CA PRO A 28 13.52 2.25 17.84
C PRO A 28 12.26 1.56 17.33
N LEU A 29 12.01 0.33 17.77
CA LEU A 29 10.80 -0.42 17.40
C LEU A 29 9.54 0.27 17.95
N ALA A 30 9.56 0.64 19.23
CA ALA A 30 8.41 1.32 19.87
C ALA A 30 8.12 2.68 19.21
N ALA A 31 9.16 3.49 18.95
CA ALA A 31 8.99 4.77 18.26
C ALA A 31 8.42 4.60 16.85
N THR A 32 8.90 3.61 16.10
CA THR A 32 8.38 3.31 14.76
C THR A 32 6.90 2.90 14.80
N LEU A 33 6.52 2.06 15.75
CA LEU A 33 5.11 1.64 15.90
C LEU A 33 4.21 2.82 16.25
N SER A 34 4.63 3.70 17.18
CA SER A 34 3.85 4.91 17.52
C SER A 34 3.66 5.85 16.32
N LEU A 35 4.72 6.07 15.53
CA LEU A 35 4.61 6.89 14.32
C LEU A 35 3.65 6.29 13.28
N LEU A 36 3.62 4.97 13.16
CA LEU A 36 2.72 4.29 12.24
C LEU A 36 1.27 4.36 12.71
N ASP A 37 1.02 4.15 14.01
CA ASP A 37 -0.32 4.25 14.58
C ASP A 37 -0.88 5.68 14.39
N ASP A 38 -0.11 6.71 14.73
CA ASP A 38 -0.49 8.11 14.53
C ASP A 38 -0.77 8.43 13.05
N SER A 39 0.03 7.89 12.14
CA SER A 39 -0.14 8.10 10.69
C SER A 39 -1.43 7.45 10.17
N VAL A 40 -1.74 6.24 10.60
CA VAL A 40 -2.96 5.52 10.22
C VAL A 40 -4.19 6.20 10.79
N ASP A 41 -4.20 6.53 12.08
CA ASP A 41 -5.33 7.18 12.75
C ASP A 41 -5.67 8.55 12.15
N ASN A 42 -4.67 9.28 11.64
CA ASN A 42 -4.88 10.57 11.00
C ASN A 42 -5.25 10.49 9.51
N SER A 43 -4.99 9.37 8.85
CA SER A 43 -5.17 9.23 7.40
C SER A 43 -6.35 8.33 7.00
N VAL A 44 -6.81 7.47 7.88
CA VAL A 44 -7.87 6.49 7.59
C VAL A 44 -9.07 6.72 8.49
N SER A 45 -10.23 6.99 7.89
CA SER A 45 -11.50 6.94 8.62
C SER A 45 -11.85 5.49 8.95
N ALA A 46 -11.78 5.10 10.22
CA ALA A 46 -12.11 3.75 10.66
C ALA A 46 -13.55 3.35 10.27
N ALA A 47 -14.49 4.27 10.37
CA ALA A 47 -15.88 4.03 9.98
C ALA A 47 -16.01 3.75 8.47
N LEU A 48 -15.33 4.52 7.63
CA LEU A 48 -15.31 4.29 6.19
C LEU A 48 -14.62 2.96 5.86
N HIS A 49 -13.47 2.69 6.48
CA HIS A 49 -12.74 1.43 6.30
C HIS A 49 -13.62 0.22 6.57
N TYR A 50 -14.29 0.17 7.73
CA TYR A 50 -15.18 -0.94 8.05
C TYR A 50 -16.39 -1.00 7.12
N SER A 51 -16.98 0.13 6.73
CA SER A 51 -18.13 0.13 5.81
C SER A 51 -17.78 -0.46 4.46
N VAL A 52 -16.61 -0.09 3.90
CA VAL A 52 -16.10 -0.64 2.64
C VAL A 52 -15.74 -2.12 2.80
N THR A 53 -14.86 -2.44 3.75
CA THR A 53 -14.34 -3.80 3.90
C THR A 53 -15.43 -4.81 4.26
N CYS A 54 -16.39 -4.43 5.11
CA CYS A 54 -17.49 -5.32 5.48
C CYS A 54 -18.52 -5.49 4.36
N THR A 55 -18.62 -4.53 3.45
CA THR A 55 -19.52 -4.63 2.28
C THR A 55 -18.84 -5.37 1.12
N GLU A 56 -17.59 -5.05 0.83
CA GLU A 56 -16.94 -5.41 -0.43
C GLU A 56 -16.00 -6.62 -0.30
N ASP A 57 -15.25 -6.75 0.81
CA ASP A 57 -14.18 -7.74 0.94
C ASP A 57 -14.60 -8.97 1.75
N VAL A 58 -15.05 -8.77 3.00
CA VAL A 58 -15.31 -9.88 3.93
C VAL A 58 -16.36 -10.86 3.42
N PRO A 59 -17.47 -10.44 2.76
CA PRO A 59 -18.44 -11.38 2.20
C PRO A 59 -17.90 -12.30 1.11
N ARG A 60 -16.78 -11.91 0.49
CA ARG A 60 -16.12 -12.67 -0.59
C ARG A 60 -15.07 -13.64 -0.06
N ILE A 61 -14.73 -13.60 1.21
CA ILE A 61 -13.76 -14.51 1.83
C ILE A 61 -14.40 -15.90 1.92
N THR A 62 -13.92 -16.84 1.11
CA THR A 62 -14.40 -18.22 1.17
C THR A 62 -13.95 -18.89 2.47
N PRO A 63 -14.68 -19.91 2.97
CA PRO A 63 -14.26 -20.67 4.16
C PRO A 63 -12.84 -21.21 4.06
N ALA A 64 -12.44 -21.73 2.91
CA ALA A 64 -11.09 -22.23 2.68
C ALA A 64 -10.03 -21.12 2.68
N ALA A 65 -10.35 -19.94 2.15
CA ALA A 65 -9.44 -18.78 2.21
C ALA A 65 -9.29 -18.29 3.67
N ARG A 66 -10.39 -18.26 4.42
CA ARG A 66 -10.36 -17.90 5.85
C ARG A 66 -9.51 -18.86 6.66
N GLU A 67 -9.68 -20.16 6.46
CA GLU A 67 -8.89 -21.19 7.16
C GLU A 67 -7.39 -21.03 6.88
N ARG A 68 -7.00 -20.84 5.62
CA ARG A 68 -5.61 -20.59 5.25
C ARG A 68 -5.05 -19.30 5.86
N ALA A 69 -5.82 -18.22 5.84
CA ALA A 69 -5.41 -16.92 6.40
C ALA A 69 -5.21 -17.00 7.93
N LEU A 70 -5.94 -17.86 8.63
CA LEU A 70 -5.86 -18.01 10.08
C LEU A 70 -4.88 -19.12 10.53
N ALA A 71 -4.32 -19.91 9.61
CA ALA A 71 -3.44 -21.03 9.89
C ALA A 71 -2.00 -20.58 10.23
N GLY A 72 -1.80 -19.97 11.41
CA GLY A 72 -0.46 -19.74 11.95
C GLY A 72 0.36 -18.65 11.27
N VAL A 73 -0.25 -17.78 10.47
CA VAL A 73 0.42 -16.64 9.83
C VAL A 73 0.51 -15.48 10.83
N PRO A 74 1.67 -14.83 10.98
CA PRO A 74 1.77 -13.58 11.75
C PRO A 74 0.73 -12.55 11.26
N GLY A 75 -0.07 -12.00 12.18
CA GLY A 75 -1.15 -11.07 11.83
C GLY A 75 -2.51 -11.72 11.56
N ALA A 76 -2.64 -13.05 11.61
CA ALA A 76 -3.92 -13.75 11.47
C ALA A 76 -5.03 -13.23 12.41
N GLN A 77 -4.64 -12.77 13.61
CA GLN A 77 -5.58 -12.18 14.57
C GLN A 77 -6.27 -10.92 14.05
N LEU A 78 -5.57 -10.10 13.27
CA LEU A 78 -6.15 -8.88 12.68
C LEU A 78 -7.25 -9.24 11.68
N VAL A 79 -7.03 -10.26 10.86
CA VAL A 79 -8.03 -10.76 9.91
C VAL A 79 -9.24 -11.35 10.66
N ALA A 80 -9.00 -12.10 11.74
CA ALA A 80 -10.09 -12.64 12.57
C ALA A 80 -10.93 -11.53 13.21
N GLN A 81 -10.30 -10.51 13.77
CA GLN A 81 -10.96 -9.35 14.37
C GLN A 81 -11.80 -8.60 13.33
N LEU A 82 -11.26 -8.36 12.13
CA LEU A 82 -11.98 -7.71 11.04
C LEU A 82 -13.24 -8.50 10.66
N ILE A 83 -13.13 -9.82 10.51
CA ILE A 83 -14.27 -10.68 10.19
C ILE A 83 -15.32 -10.62 11.31
N ASP A 84 -14.89 -10.57 12.57
CA ASP A 84 -15.81 -10.50 13.72
C ASP A 84 -16.52 -9.15 13.81
N VAL A 85 -15.82 -8.04 13.57
CA VAL A 85 -16.44 -6.71 13.48
C VAL A 85 -17.50 -6.67 12.38
N CYS A 86 -17.23 -7.25 11.22
CA CYS A 86 -18.14 -7.25 10.07
C CYS A 86 -19.42 -8.08 10.29
N ARG A 87 -19.51 -8.88 11.34
CA ARG A 87 -20.78 -9.57 11.71
C ARG A 87 -21.86 -8.63 12.22
N THR A 88 -21.45 -7.49 12.79
CA THR A 88 -22.36 -6.53 13.40
C THR A 88 -22.29 -5.14 12.78
N TRP A 89 -21.24 -4.89 11.99
CA TRP A 89 -21.09 -3.61 11.33
C TRP A 89 -22.15 -3.45 10.23
N PRO A 90 -22.83 -2.28 10.16
CA PRO A 90 -23.77 -2.02 9.08
C PRO A 90 -23.07 -2.06 7.72
N HIS A 91 -23.61 -2.83 6.79
CA HIS A 91 -23.08 -2.94 5.43
C HIS A 91 -24.20 -2.94 4.39
N GLY A 92 -23.88 -2.46 3.20
CA GLY A 92 -24.79 -2.36 2.07
C GLY A 92 -24.87 -3.64 1.24
N ALA A 93 -25.74 -3.62 0.23
CA ALA A 93 -25.75 -4.65 -0.80
C ALA A 93 -24.76 -4.28 -1.91
N MET A 94 -23.98 -5.26 -2.35
CA MET A 94 -23.11 -5.09 -3.52
C MET A 94 -23.87 -5.38 -4.82
N PRO A 95 -23.61 -4.63 -5.90
CA PRO A 95 -24.06 -5.01 -7.23
C PRO A 95 -23.56 -6.40 -7.60
N ALA A 96 -24.38 -7.16 -8.35
CA ALA A 96 -24.01 -8.52 -8.75
C ALA A 96 -22.77 -8.58 -9.66
N ASP A 97 -22.51 -7.49 -10.37
CA ASP A 97 -21.39 -7.32 -11.30
C ASP A 97 -20.17 -6.60 -10.70
N PHE A 98 -20.19 -6.31 -9.40
CA PHE A 98 -19.09 -5.57 -8.71
C PHE A 98 -17.71 -6.16 -8.97
N ALA A 99 -17.58 -7.47 -9.07
CA ALA A 99 -16.33 -8.16 -9.32
C ALA A 99 -16.04 -8.41 -10.81
N SER A 100 -16.92 -7.95 -11.70
CA SER A 100 -16.73 -8.11 -13.14
C SER A 100 -15.62 -7.16 -13.63
N PRO A 101 -14.80 -7.58 -14.60
CA PRO A 101 -13.80 -6.72 -15.19
C PRO A 101 -14.43 -5.46 -15.80
N LEU A 102 -13.86 -4.30 -15.50
CA LEU A 102 -14.27 -3.03 -16.08
C LEU A 102 -13.81 -2.97 -17.55
N HIS A 103 -14.70 -2.57 -18.44
CA HIS A 103 -14.40 -2.22 -19.83
C HIS A 103 -14.70 -0.74 -20.05
N SER A 104 -13.71 0.03 -20.49
CA SER A 104 -13.83 1.47 -20.68
C SER A 104 -12.82 2.00 -21.69
N ASP A 105 -13.21 3.00 -22.46
CA ASP A 105 -12.36 3.76 -23.38
C ASP A 105 -11.79 5.03 -22.72
N VAL A 106 -12.18 5.34 -21.49
CA VAL A 106 -11.65 6.48 -20.74
C VAL A 106 -10.16 6.28 -20.52
N PRO A 107 -9.32 7.30 -20.80
CA PRO A 107 -7.89 7.22 -20.49
C PRO A 107 -7.64 6.95 -19.02
N MET A 108 -6.86 5.92 -18.70
CA MET A 108 -6.53 5.54 -17.33
C MET A 108 -5.02 5.38 -17.16
N LEU A 109 -4.45 6.10 -16.21
CA LEU A 109 -3.04 6.00 -15.83
C LEU A 109 -2.93 5.24 -14.51
N LEU A 110 -2.27 4.09 -14.54
CA LEU A 110 -2.00 3.26 -13.37
C LEU A 110 -0.53 3.43 -12.96
N LEU A 111 -0.31 3.78 -11.71
CA LEU A 111 1.04 3.92 -11.14
C LEU A 111 1.24 2.90 -10.04
N SER A 112 2.26 2.05 -10.17
CA SER A 112 2.57 1.00 -9.19
C SER A 112 4.00 1.09 -8.70
N GLY A 113 4.21 0.77 -7.43
CA GLY A 113 5.55 0.50 -6.92
C GLY A 113 5.97 -0.93 -7.20
N GLY A 114 7.21 -1.13 -7.65
CA GLY A 114 7.73 -2.47 -7.94
C GLY A 114 7.89 -3.36 -6.71
N LEU A 115 7.97 -2.74 -5.52
CA LEU A 115 8.09 -3.40 -4.22
C LEU A 115 6.81 -3.27 -3.39
N ASP A 116 5.69 -2.91 -4.01
CA ASP A 116 4.40 -2.72 -3.32
C ASP A 116 3.86 -4.04 -2.78
N PRO A 117 3.75 -4.20 -1.43
CA PRO A 117 3.25 -5.43 -0.83
C PRO A 117 1.71 -5.46 -0.73
N VAL A 118 1.03 -4.36 -1.06
CA VAL A 118 -0.44 -4.21 -0.93
C VAL A 118 -1.12 -4.37 -2.27
N THR A 119 -0.67 -3.58 -3.26
CA THR A 119 -1.18 -3.56 -4.62
C THR A 119 -0.04 -3.75 -5.61
N PRO A 120 0.51 -4.97 -5.71
CA PRO A 120 1.65 -5.26 -6.57
C PRO A 120 1.32 -4.98 -8.05
N PRO A 121 2.33 -4.68 -8.90
CA PRO A 121 2.14 -4.36 -10.31
C PRO A 121 1.33 -5.39 -11.12
N ALA A 122 1.29 -6.64 -10.66
CA ALA A 122 0.48 -7.68 -11.28
C ALA A 122 -1.01 -7.34 -11.30
N TYR A 123 -1.53 -6.69 -10.26
CA TYR A 123 -2.94 -6.26 -10.23
C TYR A 123 -3.23 -5.16 -11.25
N ALA A 124 -2.30 -4.21 -11.41
CA ALA A 124 -2.42 -3.19 -12.46
C ALA A 124 -2.39 -3.81 -13.86
N ALA A 125 -1.58 -4.85 -14.07
CA ALA A 125 -1.53 -5.57 -15.34
C ALA A 125 -2.86 -6.29 -15.67
N GLU A 126 -3.52 -6.89 -14.68
CA GLU A 126 -4.85 -7.50 -14.84
C GLU A 126 -5.90 -6.45 -15.23
N VAL A 127 -5.88 -5.28 -14.58
CA VAL A 127 -6.81 -4.18 -14.88
C VAL A 127 -6.58 -3.63 -16.28
N VAL A 128 -5.33 -3.37 -16.68
CA VAL A 128 -4.99 -2.87 -18.02
C VAL A 128 -5.43 -3.83 -19.11
N ALA A 129 -5.44 -5.13 -18.88
CA ALA A 129 -5.84 -6.12 -19.87
C ALA A 129 -7.32 -5.99 -20.33
N THR A 130 -8.17 -5.32 -19.54
CA THR A 130 -9.59 -5.13 -19.83
C THR A 130 -9.96 -3.70 -20.24
N LEU A 131 -9.00 -2.77 -20.22
CA LEU A 131 -9.19 -1.36 -20.52
C LEU A 131 -8.57 -1.02 -21.87
N ALA A 132 -9.37 -0.51 -22.81
CA ALA A 132 -8.92 -0.20 -24.17
C ALA A 132 -7.90 0.96 -24.22
N ASN A 133 -7.97 1.89 -23.27
CA ASN A 133 -7.14 3.09 -23.22
C ASN A 133 -6.49 3.26 -21.84
N ALA A 134 -5.64 2.31 -21.45
CA ALA A 134 -4.94 2.35 -20.18
C ALA A 134 -3.42 2.18 -20.35
N ARG A 135 -2.66 2.82 -19.46
CA ARG A 135 -1.21 2.67 -19.37
C ARG A 135 -0.80 2.43 -17.93
N SER A 136 -0.02 1.38 -17.69
CA SER A 136 0.63 1.12 -16.40
C SER A 136 2.08 1.53 -16.45
N ILE A 137 2.55 2.23 -15.40
CA ILE A 137 3.94 2.63 -15.19
C ILE A 137 4.36 2.14 -13.81
N VAL A 138 5.49 1.45 -13.75
CA VAL A 138 6.04 0.87 -12.52
C VAL A 138 7.26 1.65 -12.08
N ALA A 139 7.32 2.05 -10.81
CA ALA A 139 8.50 2.60 -10.13
C ALA A 139 9.26 1.46 -9.44
N PRO A 140 10.39 0.95 -10.00
CA PRO A 140 10.95 -0.34 -9.58
C PRO A 140 11.40 -0.41 -8.13
N GLY A 141 11.88 0.71 -7.57
CA GLY A 141 12.41 0.79 -6.21
C GLY A 141 11.42 1.30 -5.16
N TYR A 142 10.13 1.48 -5.51
CA TYR A 142 9.14 2.05 -4.61
C TYR A 142 8.13 1.02 -4.11
N GLY A 143 7.60 1.29 -2.91
CA GLY A 143 6.53 0.51 -2.29
C GLY A 143 5.15 1.05 -2.63
N HIS A 144 4.27 1.12 -1.61
CA HIS A 144 2.89 1.55 -1.78
C HIS A 144 2.80 3.08 -1.96
N ILE A 145 1.92 3.52 -2.88
CA ILE A 145 1.65 4.94 -3.19
C ILE A 145 2.83 5.69 -3.83
N VAL A 146 2.97 5.53 -5.14
CA VAL A 146 4.01 6.22 -5.94
C VAL A 146 3.64 7.67 -6.25
N SER A 147 2.37 8.04 -6.18
CA SER A 147 1.82 9.30 -6.70
C SER A 147 2.45 10.57 -6.13
N SER A 148 2.98 10.54 -4.92
CA SER A 148 3.64 11.68 -4.26
C SER A 148 5.14 11.77 -4.49
N HIS A 149 5.77 10.78 -5.15
CA HIS A 149 7.21 10.68 -5.23
C HIS A 149 7.81 11.17 -6.55
N GLY A 150 8.97 11.80 -6.47
CA GLY A 150 9.78 12.21 -7.61
C GLY A 150 9.02 13.07 -8.63
N CYS A 151 8.90 12.58 -9.85
CA CYS A 151 8.19 13.25 -10.94
C CYS A 151 6.73 12.83 -11.09
N ALA A 152 6.24 11.89 -10.29
CA ALA A 152 4.87 11.38 -10.41
C ALA A 152 3.80 12.47 -10.31
N PRO A 153 3.88 13.47 -9.39
CA PRO A 153 2.89 14.55 -9.35
C PRO A 153 2.79 15.33 -10.67
N ARG A 154 3.94 15.62 -11.31
CA ARG A 154 3.96 16.33 -12.60
C ARG A 154 3.45 15.47 -13.74
N LEU A 155 3.71 14.18 -13.70
CA LEU A 155 3.19 13.23 -14.69
C LEU A 155 1.66 13.14 -14.59
N ILE A 156 1.14 13.02 -13.37
CA ILE A 156 -0.30 12.99 -13.11
C ILE A 156 -0.97 14.29 -13.61
N ALA A 157 -0.40 15.46 -13.29
CA ALA A 157 -0.92 16.74 -13.76
C ALA A 157 -0.98 16.79 -15.30
N ARG A 158 0.09 16.41 -15.99
CA ARG A 158 0.12 16.37 -17.47
C ARG A 158 -0.90 15.39 -18.05
N PHE A 159 -1.09 14.24 -17.42
CA PHE A 159 -2.10 13.28 -17.83
C PHE A 159 -3.51 13.86 -17.73
N ILE A 160 -3.82 14.54 -16.63
CA ILE A 160 -5.11 15.19 -16.41
C ILE A 160 -5.32 16.32 -17.42
N ASP A 161 -4.34 17.20 -17.60
CA ASP A 161 -4.41 18.35 -18.50
C ASP A 161 -4.58 17.93 -19.97
N ALA A 162 -3.91 16.86 -20.39
CA ALA A 162 -3.98 16.34 -21.76
C ALA A 162 -5.17 15.39 -21.98
N ALA A 163 -5.85 14.95 -20.93
CA ALA A 163 -6.84 13.86 -20.97
C ALA A 163 -6.33 12.62 -21.74
N GLY A 164 -5.02 12.32 -21.64
CA GLY A 164 -4.39 11.25 -22.38
C GLY A 164 -2.89 11.11 -22.15
N PHE A 165 -2.21 10.36 -23.04
CA PHE A 165 -0.83 9.92 -22.83
C PHE A 165 0.22 10.65 -23.69
N ASP A 166 -0.16 11.51 -24.62
CA ASP A 166 0.72 12.05 -25.65
C ASP A 166 1.87 12.89 -25.11
N THR A 167 1.70 13.46 -23.93
CA THR A 167 2.70 14.34 -23.29
C THR A 167 3.46 13.67 -22.14
N LEU A 168 3.29 12.35 -21.96
CA LEU A 168 3.87 11.64 -20.81
C LEU A 168 5.25 11.04 -21.13
N PRO A 169 6.34 11.54 -20.55
CA PRO A 169 7.59 10.82 -20.49
C PRO A 169 7.56 9.82 -19.33
N PRO A 170 7.33 8.52 -19.57
CA PRO A 170 7.31 7.52 -18.50
C PRO A 170 8.67 7.31 -17.85
N SER A 171 9.74 7.62 -18.56
CA SER A 171 11.13 7.38 -18.18
C SER A 171 11.53 7.91 -16.81
N CYS A 172 10.91 9.00 -16.34
CA CYS A 172 11.27 9.53 -15.03
C CYS A 172 10.81 8.67 -13.85
N ILE A 173 9.67 7.96 -13.99
CA ILE A 173 9.18 7.02 -12.95
C ILE A 173 9.89 5.68 -13.06
N GLU A 174 10.12 5.19 -14.26
CA GLU A 174 10.82 3.93 -14.51
C GLU A 174 12.27 3.93 -13.97
N HIS A 175 12.86 5.11 -13.82
CA HIS A 175 14.19 5.29 -13.24
C HIS A 175 14.16 5.69 -11.75
N LEU A 176 13.00 5.78 -11.14
CA LEU A 176 12.89 5.98 -9.69
C LEU A 176 13.39 4.73 -8.98
N THR A 177 14.67 4.74 -8.68
CA THR A 177 15.29 3.76 -7.79
C THR A 177 15.51 4.42 -6.45
N GLN A 178 14.99 3.82 -5.41
CA GLN A 178 15.32 4.27 -4.08
C GLN A 178 16.70 3.77 -3.67
N SER A 179 17.40 4.58 -2.88
CA SER A 179 18.59 4.12 -2.21
C SER A 179 18.23 2.97 -1.27
N THR A 180 18.72 1.78 -1.56
CA THR A 180 18.63 0.61 -0.67
C THR A 180 19.62 0.69 0.48
N ARG A 181 20.28 1.83 0.66
CA ARG A 181 21.25 2.01 1.73
C ARG A 181 20.50 2.00 3.06
N PRO A 182 20.81 1.07 3.99
CA PRO A 182 20.21 1.07 5.31
C PRO A 182 20.43 2.41 6.01
N LEU A 183 19.36 2.94 6.61
CA LEU A 183 19.45 4.11 7.48
C LEU A 183 19.84 3.63 8.89
N THR A 184 20.71 4.38 9.55
CA THR A 184 21.09 4.12 10.93
C THR A 184 20.22 4.95 11.87
N TRP A 185 19.81 4.35 12.97
CA TRP A 185 19.09 5.06 14.03
C TRP A 185 20.11 5.87 14.86
N PRO A 186 19.87 7.14 15.17
CA PRO A 186 20.79 7.91 16.00
C PRO A 186 20.82 7.35 17.43
N ASP A 187 22.00 7.17 17.98
CA ASP A 187 22.20 6.58 19.32
C ASP A 187 21.62 7.44 20.45
N ARG A 188 21.51 8.74 20.23
CA ARG A 188 20.84 9.69 21.14
C ARG A 188 20.16 10.79 20.35
N LEU A 189 18.89 11.02 20.60
CA LEU A 189 18.22 12.25 20.22
C LEU A 189 18.74 13.35 21.14
N GLY A 190 19.52 14.28 20.61
CA GLY A 190 19.97 15.47 21.35
C GLY A 190 21.29 15.35 22.10
N ALA A 191 22.15 14.41 21.79
CA ALA A 191 23.55 14.54 22.19
C ALA A 191 24.21 15.57 21.25
N GLU A 192 24.28 16.82 21.68
CA GLU A 192 25.18 17.80 21.07
C GLU A 192 26.64 17.28 21.17
N PRO A 193 27.49 17.57 20.16
CA PRO A 193 28.89 17.18 20.16
C PRO A 193 29.68 17.83 21.30
#